data_f12d331d2b5f2e15242ec1e57ac36787
#
_entry.id   f12d331d2b5f2e15242ec1e57ac36787
#
_cell.length_a   1.000
_cell.length_b   1.000
_cell.length_c   1.000
_cell.angle_alpha   90.00
_cell.angle_beta   90.00
_cell.angle_gamma   90.00
#
_symmetry.space_group_name_H-M   'P 1'
#
loop_
_entity.id
_entity.type
_entity.pdbx_description
1 polymer ?
#
loop_
_entity_poly.entity_id
_entity_poly.type
_entity_poly.pdbx_seq_one_letter_code
_entity_poly.pdbx_strand_id
1 'polypeptide(L)'
;MAAVPIKPEYQPTLGQLLAPRWHSASPLARGVVIVSLGALLALVVATVLTLENASFTHGGRVPFSFSYRRLYRVRPDPGGWVKVQRRGPGGRLEDSFAVEPLTVPPYGGGQSGELPLYAQGYIVGLRRHYKDFVLRGEGKTRVNTVLAYNVLYTANVEGRPMFGRDVLLLQQRPGAREGVDNVMLTAPRANPQVTSPLEVASAGVLLRPLKTFTLG
;
A
#
# COMPACT_ATOMS: atom_id res chain seq x y z
N MET A 1 65.90 -22.18 5.77
CA MET A 1 64.97 -22.11 4.64
C MET A 1 64.13 -20.91 4.87
N ALA A 2 64.24 -19.82 4.09
CA ALA A 2 63.44 -18.63 4.21
C ALA A 2 62.19 -18.83 3.36
N ALA A 3 61.02 -18.68 3.97
CA ALA A 3 59.75 -18.75 3.27
C ALA A 3 59.61 -17.52 2.35
N VAL A 4 59.46 -17.74 1.05
CA VAL A 4 59.18 -16.69 0.05
C VAL A 4 57.75 -16.28 0.27
N PRO A 5 57.43 -14.98 0.56
CA PRO A 5 56.06 -14.53 0.69
C PRO A 5 55.36 -14.59 -0.66
N ILE A 6 54.37 -15.43 -0.79
CA ILE A 6 53.49 -15.47 -1.97
C ILE A 6 52.69 -14.17 -1.96
N LYS A 7 53.00 -13.23 -2.89
CA LYS A 7 52.15 -12.08 -3.12
C LYS A 7 50.84 -12.56 -3.73
N PRO A 8 49.68 -12.22 -3.15
CA PRO A 8 48.42 -12.52 -3.82
C PRO A 8 48.38 -11.80 -5.17
N GLU A 9 48.27 -12.55 -6.26
CA GLU A 9 48.04 -12.00 -7.58
C GLU A 9 46.63 -11.40 -7.61
N TYR A 10 46.56 -10.11 -7.48
CA TYR A 10 45.28 -9.40 -7.69
C TYR A 10 44.93 -9.50 -9.17
N GLN A 11 43.76 -10.07 -9.45
CA GLN A 11 43.22 -10.07 -10.81
C GLN A 11 43.08 -8.63 -11.30
N PRO A 12 43.21 -8.37 -12.63
CA PRO A 12 43.14 -7.04 -13.19
C PRO A 12 41.82 -6.37 -12.79
N THR A 13 41.89 -5.13 -12.35
CA THR A 13 40.71 -4.35 -12.01
C THR A 13 39.84 -4.09 -13.26
N LEU A 14 38.53 -3.91 -13.07
CA LEU A 14 37.61 -3.56 -14.17
C LEU A 14 38.11 -2.37 -15.00
N GLY A 15 38.73 -1.37 -14.35
CA GLY A 15 39.34 -0.24 -15.04
C GLY A 15 40.45 -0.63 -16.00
N GLN A 16 41.35 -1.55 -15.57
CA GLN A 16 42.44 -2.04 -16.41
C GLN A 16 41.98 -2.88 -17.60
N LEU A 17 40.85 -3.59 -17.45
CA LEU A 17 40.24 -4.37 -18.53
C LEU A 17 39.47 -3.49 -19.54
N LEU A 18 38.85 -2.43 -19.06
CA LEU A 18 38.00 -1.55 -19.88
C LEU A 18 38.75 -0.41 -20.54
N ALA A 19 39.84 0.11 -19.94
CA ALA A 19 40.58 1.26 -20.43
C ALA A 19 41.07 1.10 -21.90
N PRO A 20 41.67 -0.03 -22.31
CA PRO A 20 42.12 -0.20 -23.69
C PRO A 20 40.98 -0.16 -24.71
N ARG A 21 39.85 -0.82 -24.36
CA ARG A 21 38.65 -0.85 -25.21
C ARG A 21 37.95 0.50 -25.27
N TRP A 22 37.99 1.26 -24.18
CA TRP A 22 37.44 2.62 -24.18
C TRP A 22 38.23 3.57 -25.06
N HIS A 23 39.55 3.51 -25.04
CA HIS A 23 40.41 4.37 -25.86
C HIS A 23 40.34 4.05 -27.37
N SER A 24 40.10 2.80 -27.73
CA SER A 24 39.92 2.35 -29.11
C SER A 24 38.51 2.53 -29.67
N ALA A 25 37.51 2.80 -28.79
CA ALA A 25 36.13 2.98 -29.22
C ALA A 25 35.90 4.28 -29.97
N SER A 26 35.05 4.24 -31.00
CA SER A 26 34.64 5.42 -31.74
C SER A 26 33.93 6.46 -30.87
N PRO A 27 33.95 7.75 -31.23
CA PRO A 27 33.19 8.77 -30.45
C PRO A 27 31.70 8.45 -30.31
N LEU A 28 31.08 7.88 -31.35
CA LEU A 28 29.70 7.44 -31.32
C LEU A 28 29.48 6.32 -30.29
N ALA A 29 30.35 5.31 -30.26
CA ALA A 29 30.25 4.21 -29.30
C ALA A 29 30.38 4.70 -27.85
N ARG A 30 31.31 5.64 -27.58
CA ARG A 30 31.45 6.29 -26.28
C ARG A 30 30.18 7.05 -25.89
N GLY A 31 29.62 7.82 -26.84
CA GLY A 31 28.35 8.54 -26.62
C GLY A 31 27.21 7.61 -26.24
N VAL A 32 27.03 6.50 -26.96
CA VAL A 32 26.00 5.51 -26.68
C VAL A 32 26.17 4.91 -25.27
N VAL A 33 27.39 4.56 -24.87
CA VAL A 33 27.67 4.01 -23.54
C VAL A 33 27.35 5.03 -22.44
N ILE A 34 27.73 6.28 -22.60
CA ILE A 34 27.47 7.35 -21.63
C ILE A 34 25.94 7.56 -21.45
N VAL A 35 25.22 7.66 -22.59
CA VAL A 35 23.77 7.85 -22.60
C VAL A 35 23.07 6.64 -21.93
N SER A 36 23.50 5.41 -22.25
CA SER A 36 22.93 4.20 -21.66
C SER A 36 23.16 4.12 -20.15
N LEU A 37 24.36 4.47 -19.68
CA LEU A 37 24.68 4.54 -18.25
C LEU A 37 23.87 5.63 -17.55
N GLY A 38 23.72 6.80 -18.17
CA GLY A 38 22.88 7.88 -17.66
C GLY A 38 21.41 7.48 -17.56
N ALA A 39 20.87 6.82 -18.59
CA ALA A 39 19.50 6.30 -18.58
C ALA A 39 19.30 5.22 -17.51
N LEU A 40 20.26 4.30 -17.37
CA LEU A 40 20.22 3.28 -16.32
C LEU A 40 20.25 3.90 -14.92
N LEU A 41 21.14 4.86 -14.69
CA LEU A 41 21.21 5.57 -13.41
C LEU A 41 19.91 6.32 -13.11
N ALA A 42 19.35 7.03 -14.09
CA ALA A 42 18.08 7.71 -13.94
C ALA A 42 16.94 6.74 -13.61
N LEU A 43 16.93 5.57 -14.26
CA LEU A 43 15.95 4.51 -13.95
C LEU A 43 16.10 3.98 -12.53
N VAL A 44 17.32 3.72 -12.07
CA VAL A 44 17.61 3.27 -10.70
C VAL A 44 17.16 4.32 -9.69
N VAL A 45 17.51 5.60 -9.90
CA VAL A 45 17.10 6.70 -9.03
C VAL A 45 15.58 6.83 -9.00
N ALA A 46 14.92 6.82 -10.15
CA ALA A 46 13.46 6.87 -10.24
C ALA A 46 12.81 5.69 -9.47
N THR A 47 13.37 4.48 -9.62
CA THR A 47 12.88 3.29 -8.91
C THR A 47 13.05 3.43 -7.40
N VAL A 48 14.21 3.88 -6.92
CA VAL A 48 14.46 4.11 -5.50
C VAL A 48 13.49 5.16 -4.94
N LEU A 49 13.33 6.29 -5.63
CA LEU A 49 12.40 7.33 -5.19
C LEU A 49 10.93 6.88 -5.14
N THR A 50 10.51 6.03 -6.07
CA THR A 50 9.16 5.47 -6.06
C THR A 50 8.94 4.40 -4.98
N LEU A 51 10.01 3.73 -4.54
CA LEU A 51 10.00 2.75 -3.45
C LEU A 51 10.10 3.41 -2.07
N GLU A 52 10.48 4.68 -1.99
CA GLU A 52 10.50 5.41 -0.71
C GLU A 52 9.14 5.39 -0.03
N ASN A 53 9.19 5.32 1.28
CA ASN A 53 7.99 5.30 2.11
C ASN A 53 7.77 6.68 2.71
N ALA A 54 6.51 7.06 2.75
CA ALA A 54 6.01 8.17 3.55
C ALA A 54 5.17 7.63 4.69
N SER A 55 5.03 8.39 5.75
CA SER A 55 4.14 8.09 6.86
C SER A 55 3.09 9.19 6.99
N PHE A 56 1.92 8.78 7.45
CA PHE A 56 0.85 9.68 7.86
C PHE A 56 0.53 9.43 9.32
N THR A 57 0.38 10.51 10.08
CA THR A 57 -0.02 10.44 11.49
C THR A 57 -1.18 11.41 11.71
N HIS A 58 -2.25 10.91 12.28
CA HIS A 58 -3.41 11.67 12.73
C HIS A 58 -3.39 11.75 14.25
N GLY A 59 -3.41 12.99 14.77
CA GLY A 59 -3.64 13.25 16.18
C GLY A 59 -5.14 13.43 16.46
N GLY A 60 -5.50 13.57 17.71
CA GLY A 60 -6.88 13.85 18.10
C GLY A 60 -7.51 12.73 18.92
N ARG A 61 -8.85 12.62 18.85
CA ARG A 61 -9.63 11.71 19.71
C ARG A 61 -9.43 10.24 19.37
N VAL A 62 -9.18 9.95 18.11
CA VAL A 62 -8.88 8.61 17.59
C VAL A 62 -7.54 8.69 16.86
N PRO A 63 -6.41 8.64 17.58
CA PRO A 63 -5.10 8.77 16.95
C PRO A 63 -4.74 7.50 16.18
N PHE A 64 -4.14 7.68 15.00
CA PHE A 64 -3.67 6.58 14.19
C PHE A 64 -2.47 6.98 13.34
N SER A 65 -1.71 6.00 12.87
CA SER A 65 -0.65 6.21 11.90
C SER A 65 -0.52 5.02 10.96
N PHE A 66 0.04 5.28 9.77
CA PHE A 66 0.38 4.24 8.80
C PHE A 66 1.47 4.74 7.85
N SER A 67 2.13 3.80 7.18
CA SER A 67 3.11 4.10 6.14
C SER A 67 2.57 3.68 4.77
N TYR A 68 2.89 4.47 3.75
CA TYR A 68 2.50 4.21 2.37
C TYR A 68 3.66 4.51 1.42
N ARG A 69 3.59 4.05 0.18
CA ARG A 69 4.62 4.38 -0.83
C ARG A 69 4.39 5.78 -1.37
N ARG A 70 5.44 6.54 -1.64
CA ARG A 70 5.37 7.91 -2.20
C ARG A 70 4.70 8.01 -3.57
N LEU A 71 4.52 6.89 -4.27
CA LEU A 71 3.73 6.84 -5.50
C LEU A 71 2.24 7.20 -5.29
N TYR A 72 1.76 7.11 -4.04
CA TYR A 72 0.41 7.56 -3.68
C TYR A 72 0.36 9.05 -3.41
N ARG A 73 -0.73 9.68 -3.82
CA ARG A 73 -1.03 11.07 -3.47
C ARG A 73 -2.00 11.11 -2.31
N VAL A 74 -1.64 11.89 -1.30
CA VAL A 74 -2.55 12.20 -0.19
C VAL A 74 -3.60 13.18 -0.69
N ARG A 75 -4.85 12.89 -0.39
CA ARG A 75 -6.00 13.75 -0.67
C ARG A 75 -6.82 13.93 0.60
N PRO A 76 -7.38 15.13 0.82
CA PRO A 76 -8.45 15.29 1.81
C PRO A 76 -9.62 14.38 1.41
N ASP A 77 -10.21 13.72 2.38
CA ASP A 77 -11.41 12.93 2.17
C ASP A 77 -12.59 13.68 2.80
N PRO A 78 -13.60 14.11 2.02
CA PRO A 78 -14.75 14.85 2.57
C PRO A 78 -15.52 14.09 3.65
N GLY A 79 -15.52 12.75 3.59
CA GLY A 79 -16.18 11.87 4.57
C GLY A 79 -15.23 11.29 5.62
N GLY A 80 -13.91 11.44 5.43
CA GLY A 80 -12.90 10.80 6.24
C GLY A 80 -11.81 11.74 6.73
N TRP A 81 -10.79 11.16 7.36
CA TRP A 81 -9.62 11.92 7.82
C TRP A 81 -8.51 12.02 6.77
N VAL A 82 -8.33 10.96 5.99
CA VAL A 82 -7.28 10.91 4.96
C VAL A 82 -7.58 9.84 3.92
N LYS A 83 -7.24 10.15 2.67
CA LYS A 83 -7.24 9.21 1.57
C LYS A 83 -5.91 9.28 0.83
N VAL A 84 -5.24 8.16 0.69
CA VAL A 84 -4.07 8.01 -0.18
C VAL A 84 -4.50 7.21 -1.40
N GLN A 85 -4.21 7.71 -2.59
CA GLN A 85 -4.67 7.08 -3.82
C GLN A 85 -3.61 7.10 -4.92
N ARG A 86 -3.65 6.08 -5.76
CA ARG A 86 -2.89 6.00 -7.00
C ARG A 86 -3.85 6.06 -8.17
N ARG A 87 -3.55 6.91 -9.14
CA ARG A 87 -4.30 7.03 -10.37
C ARG A 87 -3.39 6.70 -11.55
N GLY A 88 -3.88 5.90 -12.47
CA GLY A 88 -3.19 5.52 -13.68
C GLY A 88 -3.38 6.53 -14.81
N PRO A 89 -2.96 6.15 -16.03
CA PRO A 89 -3.17 6.95 -17.23
C PRO A 89 -4.63 7.35 -17.42
N GLY A 90 -4.87 8.62 -17.76
CA GLY A 90 -6.21 9.18 -17.89
C GLY A 90 -6.89 9.49 -16.55
N GLY A 91 -6.13 9.55 -15.45
CA GLY A 91 -6.64 9.96 -14.13
C GLY A 91 -7.54 8.94 -13.42
N ARG A 92 -7.64 7.71 -13.93
CA ARG A 92 -8.52 6.66 -13.40
C ARG A 92 -7.98 6.09 -12.09
N LEU A 93 -8.85 5.88 -11.11
CA LEU A 93 -8.48 5.27 -9.84
C LEU A 93 -7.95 3.85 -10.07
N GLU A 94 -6.76 3.56 -9.54
CA GLU A 94 -6.16 2.23 -9.54
C GLU A 94 -6.20 1.59 -8.16
N ASP A 95 -5.77 2.34 -7.14
CA ASP A 95 -5.78 1.92 -5.75
C ASP A 95 -6.10 3.08 -4.84
N SER A 96 -6.79 2.82 -3.74
CA SER A 96 -6.94 3.79 -2.65
C SER A 96 -6.96 3.10 -1.30
N PHE A 97 -6.42 3.81 -0.31
CA PHE A 97 -6.53 3.51 1.10
C PHE A 97 -7.06 4.77 1.78
N ALA A 98 -8.25 4.70 2.34
CA ALA A 98 -8.86 5.79 3.10
C ALA A 98 -9.02 5.37 4.55
N VAL A 99 -8.98 6.34 5.47
CA VAL A 99 -9.27 6.15 6.88
C VAL A 99 -10.42 7.07 7.24
N GLU A 100 -11.55 6.46 7.56
CA GLU A 100 -12.80 7.13 7.88
C GLU A 100 -13.14 6.98 9.37
N PRO A 101 -13.86 7.93 9.97
CA PRO A 101 -14.33 7.79 11.34
C PRO A 101 -15.36 6.67 11.46
N LEU A 102 -15.20 5.83 12.46
CA LEU A 102 -16.14 4.80 12.83
C LEU A 102 -16.75 5.12 14.19
N THR A 103 -18.07 5.10 14.28
CA THR A 103 -18.80 5.19 15.55
C THR A 103 -19.85 4.09 15.59
N VAL A 104 -19.78 3.24 16.59
CA VAL A 104 -20.73 2.15 16.77
C VAL A 104 -21.78 2.50 17.85
N PRO A 105 -23.03 2.03 17.72
CA PRO A 105 -24.06 2.25 18.73
C PRO A 105 -23.72 1.51 20.05
N PRO A 106 -24.34 1.88 21.18
CA PRO A 106 -24.13 1.17 22.45
C PRO A 106 -24.48 -0.32 22.32
N TYR A 107 -23.59 -1.14 22.83
CA TYR A 107 -23.78 -2.59 22.90
C TYR A 107 -23.47 -3.11 24.30
N GLY A 108 -24.41 -3.91 24.86
CA GLY A 108 -24.27 -4.45 26.22
C GLY A 108 -23.36 -5.68 26.33
N GLY A 109 -22.80 -6.17 25.22
CA GLY A 109 -21.88 -7.32 25.18
C GLY A 109 -20.42 -6.90 25.04
N GLY A 110 -19.54 -7.89 24.82
CA GLY A 110 -18.12 -7.65 24.59
C GLY A 110 -17.81 -7.10 23.20
N GLN A 111 -16.71 -6.39 23.05
CA GLN A 111 -16.24 -5.79 21.76
C GLN A 111 -16.22 -6.78 20.59
N SER A 112 -15.99 -8.06 20.85
CA SER A 112 -15.98 -9.10 19.81
C SER A 112 -17.34 -9.37 19.15
N GLY A 113 -18.46 -8.96 19.77
CA GLY A 113 -19.82 -9.06 19.24
C GLY A 113 -20.33 -7.77 18.61
N GLU A 114 -19.77 -6.62 18.99
CA GLU A 114 -20.22 -5.30 18.58
C GLU A 114 -20.00 -5.04 17.10
N LEU A 115 -18.77 -5.31 16.59
CA LEU A 115 -18.42 -5.11 15.20
C LEU A 115 -19.24 -5.96 14.21
N PRO A 116 -19.48 -7.28 14.46
CA PRO A 116 -20.37 -8.08 13.61
C PRO A 116 -21.79 -7.53 13.50
N LEU A 117 -22.37 -7.08 14.62
CA LEU A 117 -23.71 -6.48 14.61
C LEU A 117 -23.75 -5.16 13.85
N TYR A 118 -22.75 -4.30 14.07
CA TYR A 118 -22.62 -3.07 13.32
C TYR A 118 -22.44 -3.31 11.81
N ALA A 119 -21.64 -4.32 11.44
CA ALA A 119 -21.31 -4.64 10.06
C ALA A 119 -22.56 -4.98 9.22
N GLN A 120 -23.61 -5.55 9.80
CA GLN A 120 -24.84 -5.82 9.08
C GLN A 120 -25.49 -4.54 8.51
N GLY A 121 -25.63 -3.52 9.35
CA GLY A 121 -26.15 -2.21 8.91
C GLY A 121 -25.17 -1.48 7.98
N TYR A 122 -23.89 -1.58 8.25
CA TYR A 122 -22.82 -1.02 7.45
C TYR A 122 -22.86 -1.56 5.99
N ILE A 123 -22.95 -2.88 5.82
CA ILE A 123 -23.06 -3.54 4.49
C ILE A 123 -24.29 -3.06 3.71
N VAL A 124 -25.40 -2.84 4.40
CA VAL A 124 -26.60 -2.23 3.75
C VAL A 124 -26.29 -0.82 3.25
N GLY A 125 -25.50 -0.05 4.03
CA GLY A 125 -25.02 1.27 3.62
C GLY A 125 -24.12 1.19 2.37
N LEU A 126 -23.15 0.30 2.35
CA LEU A 126 -22.26 0.08 1.20
C LEU A 126 -23.03 -0.30 -0.06
N ARG A 127 -24.08 -1.14 0.05
CA ARG A 127 -24.93 -1.55 -1.07
C ARG A 127 -25.70 -0.36 -1.67
N ARG A 128 -26.01 0.64 -0.87
CA ARG A 128 -26.65 1.88 -1.35
C ARG A 128 -25.65 2.87 -1.94
N HIS A 129 -24.42 2.85 -1.40
CA HIS A 129 -23.36 3.77 -1.79
C HIS A 129 -22.69 3.36 -3.11
N TYR A 130 -22.39 2.06 -3.28
CA TYR A 130 -21.68 1.57 -4.45
C TYR A 130 -22.60 0.95 -5.48
N LYS A 131 -22.40 1.32 -6.75
CA LYS A 131 -23.07 0.68 -7.89
C LYS A 131 -22.51 -0.74 -8.07
N ASP A 132 -23.38 -1.68 -8.43
CA ASP A 132 -23.05 -3.09 -8.70
C ASP A 132 -22.31 -3.76 -7.50
N PHE A 133 -22.70 -3.38 -6.29
CA PHE A 133 -22.13 -3.92 -5.06
C PHE A 133 -22.49 -5.40 -4.89
N VAL A 134 -21.46 -6.24 -4.69
CA VAL A 134 -21.63 -7.65 -4.35
C VAL A 134 -20.73 -7.98 -3.16
N LEU A 135 -21.35 -8.33 -2.03
CA LEU A 135 -20.63 -8.87 -0.88
C LEU A 135 -19.95 -10.19 -1.25
N ARG A 136 -18.69 -10.32 -0.94
CA ARG A 136 -17.88 -11.52 -1.21
C ARG A 136 -17.49 -12.29 0.03
N GLY A 137 -17.55 -11.63 1.16
CA GLY A 137 -17.30 -12.23 2.47
C GLY A 137 -17.23 -11.18 3.55
N GLU A 138 -17.37 -11.63 4.78
CA GLU A 138 -17.20 -10.81 5.97
C GLU A 138 -16.70 -11.68 7.11
N GLY A 139 -16.09 -11.09 8.13
CA GLY A 139 -15.66 -11.85 9.28
C GLY A 139 -14.67 -11.14 10.18
N LYS A 140 -14.47 -11.75 11.36
CA LYS A 140 -13.49 -11.29 12.33
C LYS A 140 -12.08 -11.41 11.77
N THR A 141 -11.25 -10.41 12.04
CA THR A 141 -9.85 -10.37 11.65
C THR A 141 -9.03 -9.65 12.71
N ARG A 142 -7.74 -9.47 12.45
CA ARG A 142 -6.84 -8.63 13.25
C ARG A 142 -6.01 -7.75 12.34
N VAL A 143 -5.79 -6.53 12.77
CA VAL A 143 -4.76 -5.66 12.21
C VAL A 143 -3.71 -5.50 13.30
N ASN A 144 -2.54 -6.09 13.09
CA ASN A 144 -1.54 -6.27 14.12
C ASN A 144 -2.16 -7.00 15.34
N THR A 145 -2.26 -6.35 16.50
CA THR A 145 -2.85 -6.91 17.72
C THR A 145 -4.32 -6.53 17.90
N VAL A 146 -4.83 -5.55 17.14
CA VAL A 146 -6.17 -4.98 17.29
C VAL A 146 -7.22 -5.89 16.68
N LEU A 147 -8.27 -6.21 17.44
CA LEU A 147 -9.45 -6.91 16.92
C LEU A 147 -10.12 -6.02 15.87
N ALA A 148 -10.50 -6.62 14.75
CA ALA A 148 -11.11 -5.95 13.63
C ALA A 148 -12.19 -6.81 12.98
N TYR A 149 -12.95 -6.22 12.09
CA TYR A 149 -13.92 -6.91 11.26
C TYR A 149 -13.74 -6.54 9.79
N ASN A 150 -13.61 -7.55 8.92
CA ASN A 150 -13.50 -7.34 7.48
C ASN A 150 -14.86 -7.35 6.82
N VAL A 151 -15.02 -6.51 5.81
CA VAL A 151 -16.08 -6.61 4.80
C VAL A 151 -15.40 -6.64 3.42
N LEU A 152 -15.62 -7.72 2.68
CA LEU A 152 -15.00 -7.98 1.38
C LEU A 152 -16.06 -7.89 0.28
N TYR A 153 -15.81 -7.11 -0.75
CA TYR A 153 -16.80 -6.89 -1.79
C TYR A 153 -16.22 -6.58 -3.16
N THR A 154 -17.05 -6.65 -4.17
CA THR A 154 -16.80 -6.05 -5.49
C THR A 154 -17.82 -4.96 -5.73
N ALA A 155 -17.40 -3.88 -6.37
CA ALA A 155 -18.27 -2.75 -6.69
C ALA A 155 -17.79 -2.02 -7.94
N ASN A 156 -18.65 -1.21 -8.53
CA ASN A 156 -18.30 -0.31 -9.62
C ASN A 156 -17.96 1.07 -9.05
N VAL A 157 -16.73 1.50 -9.22
CA VAL A 157 -16.24 2.82 -8.78
C VAL A 157 -15.69 3.57 -9.99
N GLU A 158 -16.15 4.79 -10.22
CA GLU A 158 -15.79 5.59 -11.39
C GLU A 158 -16.01 4.83 -12.73
N GLY A 159 -17.08 3.99 -12.82
CA GLY A 159 -17.40 3.21 -14.02
C GLY A 159 -16.54 1.96 -14.23
N ARG A 160 -15.81 1.48 -13.22
CA ARG A 160 -14.91 0.33 -13.30
C ARG A 160 -15.14 -0.65 -12.17
N PRO A 161 -15.04 -1.97 -12.45
CA PRO A 161 -15.07 -2.96 -11.40
C PRO A 161 -13.82 -2.85 -10.51
N MET A 162 -14.04 -2.76 -9.21
CA MET A 162 -13.01 -2.70 -8.17
C MET A 162 -13.22 -3.84 -7.17
N PHE A 163 -12.13 -4.34 -6.61
CA PHE A 163 -12.16 -5.12 -5.38
C PHE A 163 -12.09 -4.17 -4.19
N GLY A 164 -12.98 -4.38 -3.23
CA GLY A 164 -13.06 -3.62 -1.99
C GLY A 164 -12.82 -4.48 -0.77
N ARG A 165 -12.15 -3.92 0.21
CA ARG A 165 -11.99 -4.45 1.55
C ARG A 165 -12.05 -3.32 2.55
N ASP A 166 -13.05 -3.36 3.43
CA ASP A 166 -13.15 -2.44 4.54
C ASP A 166 -12.78 -3.18 5.81
N VAL A 167 -12.03 -2.51 6.69
CA VAL A 167 -11.56 -3.08 7.95
C VAL A 167 -11.95 -2.15 9.08
N LEU A 168 -12.98 -2.57 9.81
CA LEU A 168 -13.53 -1.85 10.95
C LEU A 168 -12.72 -2.15 12.20
N LEU A 169 -12.20 -1.12 12.87
CA LEU A 169 -11.42 -1.23 14.11
C LEU A 169 -11.97 -0.28 15.16
N LEU A 170 -12.10 -0.76 16.38
CA LEU A 170 -12.41 0.08 17.55
C LEU A 170 -11.15 0.33 18.38
N GLN A 171 -11.10 1.48 19.05
CA GLN A 171 -10.04 1.76 20.02
C GLN A 171 -10.00 0.68 21.10
N GLN A 172 -8.78 0.30 21.50
CA GLN A 172 -8.57 -0.76 22.50
C GLN A 172 -8.69 -0.25 23.94
N ARG A 173 -9.86 0.30 24.26
CA ARG A 173 -10.20 0.71 25.62
C ARG A 173 -11.59 0.17 25.99
N PRO A 174 -11.85 -0.19 27.27
CA PRO A 174 -13.16 -0.65 27.69
C PRO A 174 -14.25 0.35 27.31
N GLY A 175 -15.33 -0.14 26.69
CA GLY A 175 -16.45 0.69 26.27
C GLY A 175 -16.17 1.65 25.11
N ALA A 176 -15.06 1.50 24.39
CA ALA A 176 -14.78 2.29 23.22
C ALA A 176 -15.83 2.06 22.15
N ARG A 177 -16.41 3.14 21.65
CA ARG A 177 -17.42 3.16 20.60
C ARG A 177 -16.94 3.90 19.35
N GLU A 178 -15.74 4.43 19.43
CA GLU A 178 -15.07 5.16 18.38
C GLU A 178 -13.90 4.36 17.86
N GLY A 179 -13.66 4.49 16.58
CA GLY A 179 -12.58 3.80 15.91
C GLY A 179 -12.40 4.31 14.50
N VAL A 180 -11.93 3.44 13.64
CA VAL A 180 -11.63 3.74 12.24
C VAL A 180 -12.21 2.67 11.33
N ASP A 181 -12.59 3.11 10.15
CA ASP A 181 -12.81 2.25 9.00
C ASP A 181 -11.67 2.47 8.00
N ASN A 182 -10.92 1.43 7.72
CA ASN A 182 -9.90 1.42 6.69
C ASN A 182 -10.52 0.93 5.38
N VAL A 183 -10.94 1.84 4.52
CA VAL A 183 -11.56 1.57 3.22
C VAL A 183 -10.48 1.39 2.15
N MET A 184 -10.41 0.22 1.56
CA MET A 184 -9.41 -0.15 0.57
C MET A 184 -10.06 -0.57 -0.74
N LEU A 185 -9.65 0.06 -1.83
CA LEU A 185 -10.12 -0.26 -3.17
C LEU A 185 -8.93 -0.52 -4.09
N THR A 186 -9.02 -1.55 -4.92
CA THR A 186 -8.03 -1.82 -5.96
C THR A 186 -8.68 -2.27 -7.26
N ALA A 187 -8.17 -1.76 -8.37
CA ALA A 187 -8.57 -2.20 -9.70
C ALA A 187 -7.79 -3.49 -10.05
N PRO A 188 -8.48 -4.61 -10.35
CA PRO A 188 -7.81 -5.89 -10.65
C PRO A 188 -6.77 -5.80 -11.77
N ARG A 189 -7.03 -4.98 -12.81
CA ARG A 189 -6.11 -4.80 -13.94
C ARG A 189 -4.84 -4.02 -13.58
N ALA A 190 -4.88 -3.19 -12.56
CA ALA A 190 -3.75 -2.37 -12.14
C ALA A 190 -2.85 -3.09 -11.14
N ASN A 191 -3.34 -4.16 -10.55
CA ASN A 191 -2.64 -4.93 -9.53
C ASN A 191 -2.82 -6.45 -9.75
N PRO A 192 -2.04 -7.05 -10.67
CA PRO A 192 -2.20 -8.47 -11.04
C PRO A 192 -2.00 -9.46 -9.89
N GLN A 193 -1.39 -9.01 -8.78
CA GLN A 193 -1.21 -9.82 -7.58
C GLN A 193 -2.48 -9.93 -6.72
N VAL A 194 -3.53 -9.16 -7.07
CA VAL A 194 -4.80 -9.15 -6.35
C VAL A 194 -5.86 -9.70 -7.30
N THR A 195 -6.21 -10.96 -7.13
CA THR A 195 -7.16 -11.69 -7.99
C THR A 195 -8.55 -11.79 -7.36
N SER A 196 -8.66 -11.44 -6.07
CA SER A 196 -9.92 -11.47 -5.32
C SER A 196 -9.97 -10.38 -4.24
N PRO A 197 -11.15 -10.00 -3.72
CA PRO A 197 -11.27 -9.06 -2.60
C PRO A 197 -10.54 -9.51 -1.33
N LEU A 198 -10.38 -10.82 -1.11
CA LEU A 198 -9.62 -11.35 0.04
C LEU A 198 -8.14 -10.95 0.01
N GLU A 199 -7.59 -10.78 -1.18
CA GLU A 199 -6.18 -10.43 -1.38
C GLU A 199 -5.93 -8.91 -1.32
N VAL A 200 -6.97 -8.08 -1.32
CA VAL A 200 -6.82 -6.64 -1.09
C VAL A 200 -6.14 -6.40 0.24
N ALA A 201 -5.02 -5.69 0.21
CA ALA A 201 -4.13 -5.45 1.35
C ALA A 201 -3.53 -6.70 2.03
N SER A 202 -3.73 -7.90 1.45
CA SER A 202 -2.95 -9.10 1.80
C SER A 202 -1.79 -9.31 0.83
N ALA A 203 -1.91 -8.74 -0.37
CA ALA A 203 -0.89 -8.67 -1.40
C ALA A 203 -0.85 -7.27 -2.04
N GLY A 204 0.14 -7.03 -2.87
CA GLY A 204 0.26 -5.81 -3.66
C GLY A 204 0.56 -4.55 -2.85
N VAL A 205 0.19 -3.42 -3.42
CA VAL A 205 0.62 -2.09 -2.94
C VAL A 205 -0.10 -1.63 -1.67
N LEU A 206 -1.34 -2.12 -1.44
CA LEU A 206 -2.15 -1.78 -0.25
C LEU A 206 -1.78 -2.61 0.99
N LEU A 207 -0.95 -3.65 0.84
CA LEU A 207 -0.45 -4.42 1.98
C LEU A 207 0.26 -3.53 3.02
N ARG A 208 1.07 -2.57 2.54
CA ARG A 208 1.88 -1.76 3.44
C ARG A 208 1.06 -0.84 4.34
N PRO A 209 0.11 -0.03 3.84
CA PRO A 209 -0.72 0.81 4.71
C PRO A 209 -1.43 0.01 5.80
N LEU A 210 -2.02 -1.13 5.46
CA LEU A 210 -2.71 -1.96 6.44
C LEU A 210 -1.75 -2.64 7.43
N LYS A 211 -0.62 -3.17 6.95
CA LYS A 211 0.37 -3.86 7.80
C LYS A 211 1.05 -2.92 8.80
N THR A 212 1.24 -1.66 8.43
CA THR A 212 1.86 -0.65 9.29
C THR A 212 0.85 0.20 10.05
N PHE A 213 -0.44 -0.09 9.89
CA PHE A 213 -1.50 0.66 10.55
C PHE A 213 -1.44 0.46 12.06
N THR A 214 -1.43 1.55 12.80
CA THR A 214 -1.53 1.56 14.27
C THR A 214 -2.70 2.42 14.70
N LEU A 215 -3.50 1.93 15.65
CA LEU A 215 -4.58 2.65 16.29
C LEU A 215 -4.20 2.85 17.75
N GLY A 216 -4.19 4.09 18.20
CA GLY A 216 -3.84 4.50 19.56
C GLY A 216 -5.03 4.52 20.52
#